data_1f07bc9595b69f141e3630fac0a2aceb
#
_entry.id   1f07bc9595b69f141e3630fac0a2aceb
#
_cell.length_a   1.000
_cell.length_b   1.000
_cell.length_c   1.000
_cell.angle_alpha   90.00
_cell.angle_beta   90.00
_cell.angle_gamma   90.00
#
_symmetry.space_group_name_H-M   'P 1'
#
loop_
_entity.id
_entity.type
_entity.pdbx_description
1 polymer ?
#
loop_
_entity_poly.entity_id
_entity_poly.type
_entity_poly.pdbx_seq_one_letter_code
_entity_poly.pdbx_strand_id
1 'polypeptide(L)'
;MGIISRLFNLFRANANDMLDKAEDPEKMLQQMLSDLDVQKQKAKKQMTEALALQKRLERDTEKEHKEAGKWEQKAILAVQNEKDDMAKEALTRKKEFTIRAADYEKQLEMHRNNADALRNSYQTLEDKIDEIKRKKGILSVKQKQ
;
A
#
# COMPACT_ATOMS: atom_id res chain seq x y z
N MET A 1 2.11 1.96 16.19
CA MET A 1 0.67 1.95 16.35
C MET A 1 0.18 3.36 16.60
N GLY A 2 -0.56 3.87 15.67
CA GLY A 2 -0.91 5.27 15.65
C GLY A 2 -2.24 5.59 16.28
N ILE A 3 -2.61 6.84 16.14
CA ILE A 3 -3.88 7.45 16.56
C ILE A 3 -5.09 6.64 16.06
N ILE A 4 -5.01 6.06 14.86
CA ILE A 4 -6.07 5.24 14.24
C ILE A 4 -6.40 4.03 15.10
N SER A 5 -5.37 3.32 15.57
CA SER A 5 -5.53 2.14 16.42
C SER A 5 -6.22 2.48 17.77
N ARG A 6 -5.89 3.65 18.34
CA ARG A 6 -6.53 4.15 19.56
C ARG A 6 -7.98 4.54 19.31
N LEU A 7 -8.28 5.18 18.21
CA LEU A 7 -9.64 5.52 17.79
C LEU A 7 -10.49 4.26 17.62
N PHE A 8 -9.94 3.23 16.99
CA PHE A 8 -10.62 1.94 16.81
C PHE A 8 -10.87 1.22 18.12
N ASN A 9 -9.91 1.22 19.03
CA ASN A 9 -10.06 0.59 20.34
C ASN A 9 -11.10 1.31 21.19
N LEU A 10 -11.09 2.64 21.19
CA LEU A 10 -12.11 3.45 21.85
C LEU A 10 -13.50 3.18 21.26
N PHE A 11 -13.59 3.06 19.94
CA PHE A 11 -14.83 2.80 19.24
C PHE A 11 -15.39 1.41 19.56
N ARG A 12 -14.52 0.37 19.59
CA ARG A 12 -14.96 -1.01 19.89
C ARG A 12 -15.38 -1.20 21.34
N ALA A 13 -14.63 -0.63 22.28
CA ALA A 13 -14.83 -0.88 23.70
C ALA A 13 -15.98 -0.04 24.29
N ASN A 14 -16.19 1.20 23.82
CA ASN A 14 -17.03 2.17 24.50
C ASN A 14 -18.04 2.90 23.60
N ALA A 15 -18.15 2.53 22.32
CA ALA A 15 -18.99 3.27 21.38
C ALA A 15 -20.45 3.39 21.84
N ASN A 16 -21.02 2.29 22.32
CA ASN A 16 -22.40 2.29 22.82
C ASN A 16 -22.53 3.05 24.15
N ASP A 17 -21.55 2.88 25.07
CA ASP A 17 -21.54 3.56 26.36
C ASP A 17 -21.32 5.07 26.20
N MET A 18 -20.42 5.48 25.31
CA MET A 18 -20.15 6.89 25.03
C MET A 18 -21.35 7.57 24.36
N LEU A 19 -22.04 6.88 23.47
CA LEU A 19 -23.23 7.38 22.82
C LEU A 19 -24.39 7.54 23.80
N ASP A 20 -24.56 6.60 24.72
CA ASP A 20 -25.60 6.65 25.74
C ASP A 20 -25.38 7.76 26.76
N LYS A 21 -24.10 8.10 27.04
CA LYS A 21 -23.71 9.13 28.03
C LYS A 21 -23.54 10.52 27.42
N ALA A 22 -23.47 10.63 26.08
CA ALA A 22 -23.25 11.90 25.42
C ALA A 22 -24.53 12.78 25.49
N GLU A 23 -24.39 14.06 25.80
CA GLU A 23 -25.49 15.03 25.79
C GLU A 23 -26.04 15.23 24.37
N ASP A 24 -25.13 15.14 23.36
CA ASP A 24 -25.52 15.26 21.95
C ASP A 24 -24.80 14.16 21.15
N PRO A 25 -25.39 12.95 21.07
CA PRO A 25 -24.79 11.84 20.33
C PRO A 25 -24.57 12.14 18.84
N GLU A 26 -25.47 12.87 18.22
CA GLU A 26 -25.37 13.23 16.80
C GLU A 26 -24.16 14.13 16.53
N LYS A 27 -23.94 15.12 17.38
CA LYS A 27 -22.79 16.02 17.31
C LYS A 27 -21.47 15.26 17.52
N MET A 28 -21.46 14.34 18.47
CA MET A 28 -20.30 13.47 18.72
C MET A 28 -19.96 12.63 17.51
N LEU A 29 -20.94 12.00 16.88
CA LEU A 29 -20.75 11.21 15.65
C LEU A 29 -20.26 12.08 14.50
N GLN A 30 -20.79 13.29 14.36
CA GLN A 30 -20.34 14.24 13.35
C GLN A 30 -18.87 14.61 13.52
N GLN A 31 -18.42 14.82 14.75
CA GLN A 31 -17.03 15.10 15.05
C GLN A 31 -16.13 13.90 14.75
N MET A 32 -16.57 12.69 15.10
CA MET A 32 -15.87 11.44 14.77
C MET A 32 -15.72 11.28 13.27
N LEU A 33 -16.78 11.58 12.49
CA LEU A 33 -16.73 11.53 11.02
C LEU A 33 -15.71 12.52 10.46
N SER A 34 -15.67 13.73 11.01
CA SER A 34 -14.70 14.75 10.60
C SER A 34 -13.26 14.29 10.86
N ASP A 35 -13.00 13.75 12.05
CA ASP A 35 -11.67 13.25 12.42
C ASP A 35 -11.26 12.05 11.55
N LEU A 36 -12.19 11.13 11.31
CA LEU A 36 -11.93 9.96 10.45
C LEU A 36 -11.70 10.35 9.00
N ASP A 37 -12.40 11.37 8.51
CA ASP A 37 -12.18 11.87 7.15
C ASP A 37 -10.78 12.44 6.97
N VAL A 38 -10.28 13.17 7.97
CA VAL A 38 -8.89 13.67 7.97
C VAL A 38 -7.90 12.50 7.92
N GLN A 39 -8.13 11.47 8.74
CA GLN A 39 -7.29 10.27 8.75
C GLN A 39 -7.37 9.50 7.42
N LYS A 40 -8.56 9.42 6.83
CA LYS A 40 -8.79 8.81 5.53
C LYS A 40 -7.97 9.50 4.43
N GLN A 41 -7.98 10.84 4.41
CA GLN A 41 -7.23 11.61 3.41
C GLN A 41 -5.72 11.38 3.55
N LYS A 42 -5.22 11.33 4.77
CA LYS A 42 -3.79 11.00 5.03
C LYS A 42 -3.45 9.59 4.57
N ALA A 43 -4.30 8.63 4.91
CA ALA A 43 -4.13 7.23 4.53
C ALA A 43 -4.16 7.06 3.00
N LYS A 44 -5.06 7.77 2.32
CA LYS A 44 -5.17 7.77 0.86
C LYS A 44 -3.88 8.28 0.21
N LYS A 45 -3.33 9.37 0.74
CA LYS A 45 -2.07 9.94 0.24
C LYS A 45 -0.92 8.94 0.39
N GLN A 46 -0.77 8.34 1.57
CA GLN A 46 0.26 7.34 1.85
C GLN A 46 0.12 6.11 0.94
N MET A 47 -1.11 5.63 0.78
CA MET A 47 -1.41 4.49 -0.10
C MET A 47 -1.05 4.81 -1.56
N THR A 48 -1.43 5.98 -2.04
CA THR A 48 -1.16 6.42 -3.41
C THR A 48 0.34 6.51 -3.68
N GLU A 49 1.10 7.08 -2.74
CA GLU A 49 2.56 7.18 -2.83
C GLU A 49 3.21 5.79 -2.82
N ALA A 50 2.73 4.89 -1.96
CA ALA A 50 3.24 3.52 -1.88
C ALA A 50 2.97 2.73 -3.16
N LEU A 51 1.78 2.88 -3.75
CA LEU A 51 1.43 2.23 -5.01
C LEU A 51 2.25 2.77 -6.18
N ALA A 52 2.51 4.08 -6.21
CA ALA A 52 3.35 4.69 -7.24
C ALA A 52 4.79 4.17 -7.17
N LEU A 53 5.34 4.05 -5.95
CA LEU A 53 6.67 3.49 -5.73
C LEU A 53 6.73 2.02 -6.15
N GLN A 54 5.72 1.24 -5.79
CA GLN A 54 5.62 -0.16 -6.19
C GLN A 54 5.67 -0.30 -7.72
N LYS A 55 4.88 0.49 -8.44
CA LYS A 55 4.85 0.46 -9.91
C LYS A 55 6.19 0.84 -10.53
N ARG A 56 6.86 1.82 -9.95
CA ARG A 56 8.20 2.23 -10.40
C ARG A 56 9.21 1.10 -10.22
N LEU A 57 9.18 0.44 -9.07
CA LEU A 57 10.07 -0.71 -8.79
C LEU A 57 9.76 -1.90 -9.70
N GLU A 58 8.49 -2.14 -10.03
CA GLU A 58 8.11 -3.16 -11.00
C GLU A 58 8.74 -2.90 -12.37
N ARG A 59 8.68 -1.65 -12.83
CA ARG A 59 9.29 -1.25 -14.13
C ARG A 59 10.81 -1.36 -14.09
N ASP A 60 11.43 -0.93 -13.00
CA ASP A 60 12.89 -1.00 -12.84
C ASP A 60 13.37 -2.44 -12.81
N THR A 61 12.65 -3.31 -12.11
CA THR A 61 12.94 -4.75 -12.04
C THR A 61 12.85 -5.39 -13.43
N GLU A 62 11.77 -5.10 -14.15
CA GLU A 62 11.57 -5.61 -15.51
C GLU A 62 12.67 -5.15 -16.45
N LYS A 63 13.09 -3.89 -16.35
CA LYS A 63 14.17 -3.32 -17.14
C LYS A 63 15.48 -4.06 -16.92
N GLU A 64 15.83 -4.37 -15.67
CA GLU A 64 17.03 -5.11 -15.33
C GLU A 64 16.97 -6.55 -15.85
N HIS A 65 15.82 -7.19 -15.78
CA HIS A 65 15.62 -8.52 -16.37
C HIS A 65 15.78 -8.52 -17.90
N LYS A 66 15.27 -7.51 -18.56
CA LYS A 66 15.41 -7.34 -20.01
C LYS A 66 16.87 -7.16 -20.41
N GLU A 67 17.61 -6.36 -19.66
CA GLU A 67 19.04 -6.16 -19.91
C GLU A 67 19.83 -7.47 -19.72
N ALA A 68 19.52 -8.23 -18.67
CA ALA A 68 20.13 -9.54 -18.46
C ALA A 68 19.84 -10.48 -19.65
N GLY A 69 18.61 -10.48 -20.16
CA GLY A 69 18.20 -11.27 -21.32
C GLY A 69 18.94 -10.87 -22.59
N LYS A 70 19.15 -9.58 -22.81
CA LYS A 70 19.94 -9.07 -23.96
C LYS A 70 21.39 -9.55 -23.93
N TRP A 71 22.02 -9.50 -22.77
CA TRP A 71 23.39 -9.97 -22.60
C TRP A 71 23.49 -11.49 -22.73
N GLU A 72 22.48 -12.24 -22.29
CA GLU A 72 22.39 -13.67 -22.52
C GLU A 72 22.39 -14.00 -24.02
N GLN A 73 21.58 -13.28 -24.82
CA GLN A 73 21.54 -13.47 -26.27
C GLN A 73 22.88 -13.13 -26.92
N LYS A 74 23.53 -12.07 -26.48
CA LYS A 74 24.88 -11.69 -26.97
C LYS A 74 25.91 -12.77 -26.64
N ALA A 75 25.80 -13.36 -25.45
CA ALA A 75 26.70 -14.47 -25.06
C ALA A 75 26.48 -15.69 -25.95
N ILE A 76 25.25 -16.06 -26.24
CA ILE A 76 24.89 -17.19 -27.12
C ILE A 76 25.46 -16.96 -28.52
N LEU A 77 25.25 -15.75 -29.07
CA LEU A 77 25.81 -15.39 -30.40
C LEU A 77 27.31 -15.45 -30.44
N ALA A 78 27.98 -14.97 -29.38
CA ALA A 78 29.44 -15.00 -29.29
C ALA A 78 29.97 -16.43 -29.26
N VAL A 79 29.32 -17.32 -28.52
CA VAL A 79 29.68 -18.75 -28.48
C VAL A 79 29.50 -19.38 -29.86
N GLN A 80 28.39 -19.11 -30.55
CA GLN A 80 28.11 -19.64 -31.88
C GLN A 80 29.13 -19.19 -32.93
N ASN A 81 29.70 -17.99 -32.73
CA ASN A 81 30.72 -17.43 -33.63
C ASN A 81 32.16 -17.67 -33.13
N GLU A 82 32.34 -18.56 -32.15
CA GLU A 82 33.64 -18.93 -31.58
C GLU A 82 34.42 -17.75 -30.99
N LYS A 83 33.71 -16.73 -30.49
CA LYS A 83 34.29 -15.55 -29.83
C LYS A 83 34.24 -15.69 -28.32
N ASP A 84 35.08 -16.54 -27.75
CA ASP A 84 35.05 -16.93 -26.34
C ASP A 84 35.22 -15.73 -25.38
N ASP A 85 36.10 -14.80 -25.69
CA ASP A 85 36.33 -13.62 -24.86
C ASP A 85 35.10 -12.72 -24.79
N MET A 86 34.45 -12.52 -25.93
CA MET A 86 33.21 -11.75 -25.98
C MET A 86 32.08 -12.45 -25.23
N ALA A 87 32.03 -13.79 -25.31
CA ALA A 87 31.04 -14.58 -24.56
C ALA A 87 31.25 -14.42 -23.05
N LYS A 88 32.46 -14.46 -22.55
CA LYS A 88 32.80 -14.27 -21.15
C LYS A 88 32.40 -12.88 -20.66
N GLU A 89 32.71 -11.85 -21.46
CA GLU A 89 32.32 -10.47 -21.13
C GLU A 89 30.77 -10.33 -21.05
N ALA A 90 30.06 -10.89 -22.02
CA ALA A 90 28.62 -10.86 -22.06
C ALA A 90 28.00 -11.58 -20.86
N LEU A 91 28.56 -12.73 -20.46
CA LEU A 91 28.09 -13.46 -19.27
C LEU A 91 28.35 -12.68 -17.98
N THR A 92 29.45 -11.96 -17.89
CA THR A 92 29.77 -11.09 -16.76
C THR A 92 28.73 -9.97 -16.64
N ARG A 93 28.38 -9.33 -17.76
CA ARG A 93 27.33 -8.30 -17.80
C ARG A 93 25.97 -8.86 -17.42
N LYS A 94 25.63 -10.01 -17.96
CA LYS A 94 24.39 -10.72 -17.60
C LYS A 94 24.30 -10.93 -16.10
N LYS A 95 25.38 -11.38 -15.47
CA LYS A 95 25.43 -11.63 -14.03
C LYS A 95 25.19 -10.36 -13.23
N GLU A 96 25.82 -9.24 -13.65
CA GLU A 96 25.63 -7.94 -12.99
C GLU A 96 24.16 -7.52 -13.02
N PHE A 97 23.50 -7.63 -14.16
CA PHE A 97 22.07 -7.28 -14.30
C PHE A 97 21.17 -8.24 -13.55
N THR A 98 21.49 -9.53 -13.51
CA THR A 98 20.75 -10.53 -12.74
C THR A 98 20.80 -10.21 -11.24
N ILE A 99 21.96 -9.81 -10.73
CA ILE A 99 22.13 -9.42 -9.32
C ILE A 99 21.32 -8.18 -9.01
N ARG A 100 21.35 -7.17 -9.88
CA ARG A 100 20.55 -5.94 -9.72
C ARG A 100 19.05 -6.25 -9.71
N ALA A 101 18.62 -7.12 -10.64
CA ALA A 101 17.21 -7.55 -10.70
C ALA A 101 16.77 -8.22 -9.40
N ALA A 102 17.63 -9.09 -8.83
CA ALA A 102 17.34 -9.76 -7.57
C ALA A 102 17.21 -8.78 -6.41
N ASP A 103 18.08 -7.75 -6.36
CA ASP A 103 17.99 -6.70 -5.35
C ASP A 103 16.71 -5.87 -5.49
N TYR A 104 16.34 -5.50 -6.71
CA TYR A 104 15.08 -4.79 -6.96
C TYR A 104 13.86 -5.64 -6.60
N GLU A 105 13.91 -6.95 -6.87
CA GLU A 105 12.83 -7.87 -6.50
C GLU A 105 12.60 -7.92 -4.99
N LYS A 106 13.68 -7.93 -4.20
CA LYS A 106 13.58 -7.87 -2.74
C LYS A 106 12.93 -6.58 -2.26
N GLN A 107 13.37 -5.45 -2.83
CA GLN A 107 12.80 -4.14 -2.52
C GLN A 107 11.32 -4.09 -2.93
N LEU A 108 11.02 -4.61 -4.12
CA LEU A 108 9.65 -4.65 -4.64
C LEU A 108 8.72 -5.44 -3.72
N GLU A 109 9.16 -6.60 -3.22
CA GLU A 109 8.38 -7.40 -2.30
C GLU A 109 8.07 -6.64 -0.99
N MET A 110 9.07 -5.98 -0.42
CA MET A 110 8.90 -5.14 0.77
C MET A 110 7.90 -4.02 0.54
N HIS A 111 8.00 -3.35 -0.60
CA HIS A 111 7.11 -2.23 -0.94
C HIS A 111 5.70 -2.69 -1.31
N ARG A 112 5.54 -3.87 -1.91
CA ARG A 112 4.22 -4.50 -2.12
C ARG A 112 3.53 -4.78 -0.79
N ASN A 113 4.24 -5.38 0.15
CA ASN A 113 3.71 -5.67 1.47
C ASN A 113 3.29 -4.40 2.19
N ASN A 114 4.09 -3.34 2.10
CA ASN A 114 3.77 -2.03 2.66
C ASN A 114 2.54 -1.42 1.99
N ALA A 115 2.47 -1.46 0.66
CA ALA A 115 1.31 -0.94 -0.07
C ALA A 115 0.03 -1.70 0.26
N ASP A 116 0.11 -3.03 0.39
CA ASP A 116 -1.03 -3.87 0.79
C ASP A 116 -1.52 -3.51 2.20
N ALA A 117 -0.59 -3.32 3.15
CA ALA A 117 -0.93 -2.91 4.51
C ALA A 117 -1.62 -1.54 4.53
N LEU A 118 -1.13 -0.59 3.74
CA LEU A 118 -1.74 0.75 3.63
C LEU A 118 -3.12 0.69 2.96
N ARG A 119 -3.28 -0.15 1.96
CA ARG A 119 -4.58 -0.38 1.30
C ARG A 119 -5.59 -0.95 2.29
N ASN A 120 -5.19 -1.93 3.09
CA ASN A 120 -6.06 -2.53 4.11
C ASN A 120 -6.45 -1.51 5.18
N SER A 121 -5.51 -0.67 5.62
CA SER A 121 -5.78 0.41 6.57
C SER A 121 -6.78 1.42 6.00
N TYR A 122 -6.61 1.80 4.75
CA TYR A 122 -7.52 2.70 4.07
C TYR A 122 -8.92 2.11 3.98
N GLN A 123 -9.03 0.84 3.59
CA GLN A 123 -10.32 0.12 3.50
C GLN A 123 -11.01 0.05 4.87
N THR A 124 -10.25 -0.20 5.93
CA THR A 124 -10.77 -0.24 7.29
C THR A 124 -11.35 1.12 7.70
N LEU A 125 -10.67 2.22 7.34
CA LEU A 125 -11.16 3.58 7.59
C LEU A 125 -12.47 3.85 6.83
N GLU A 126 -12.55 3.46 5.57
CA GLU A 126 -13.78 3.60 4.78
C GLU A 126 -14.94 2.84 5.43
N ASP A 127 -14.71 1.61 5.86
CA ASP A 127 -15.72 0.77 6.50
C ASP A 127 -16.22 1.39 7.81
N LYS A 128 -15.30 1.97 8.60
CA LYS A 128 -15.66 2.65 9.85
C LYS A 128 -16.46 3.93 9.60
N ILE A 129 -16.09 4.70 8.61
CA ILE A 129 -16.82 5.90 8.20
C ILE A 129 -18.26 5.53 7.79
N ASP A 130 -18.42 4.49 6.99
CA ASP A 130 -19.73 4.01 6.56
C ASP A 130 -20.59 3.54 7.73
N GLU A 131 -19.98 2.84 8.69
CA GLU A 131 -20.65 2.37 9.90
C GLU A 131 -21.15 3.55 10.74
N ILE A 132 -20.34 4.58 10.93
CA ILE A 132 -20.70 5.78 11.70
C ILE A 132 -21.79 6.57 10.99
N LYS A 133 -21.73 6.70 9.67
CA LYS A 133 -22.78 7.35 8.87
C LYS A 133 -24.12 6.66 9.05
N ARG A 134 -24.14 5.33 9.08
CA ARG A 134 -25.37 4.56 9.33
C ARG A 134 -25.89 4.80 10.72
N LYS A 135 -25.04 4.80 11.74
CA LYS A 135 -25.43 5.08 13.13
C LYS A 135 -25.97 6.50 13.27
N LYS A 136 -25.36 7.48 12.63
CA LYS A 136 -25.82 8.87 12.61
C LYS A 136 -27.20 8.98 11.96
N GLY A 137 -27.42 8.26 10.86
CA GLY A 137 -28.73 8.21 10.19
C GLY A 137 -29.82 7.63 11.06
N ILE A 138 -29.54 6.54 11.79
CA ILE A 138 -30.46 5.90 12.73
C ILE A 138 -30.81 6.87 13.87
N LEU A 139 -29.84 7.53 14.46
CA LEU A 139 -30.07 8.50 15.54
C LEU A 139 -30.88 9.70 15.07
N SER A 140 -30.63 10.20 13.87
CA SER A 140 -31.40 11.29 13.28
C SER A 140 -32.86 10.93 13.09
N VAL A 141 -33.18 9.72 12.65
CA VAL A 141 -34.54 9.20 12.52
C VAL A 141 -35.21 9.08 13.88
N LYS A 142 -34.53 8.55 14.90
CA LYS A 142 -35.06 8.42 16.25
C LYS A 142 -35.39 9.77 16.89
N GLN A 143 -34.60 10.80 16.67
CA GLN A 143 -34.80 12.13 17.19
C GLN A 143 -36.03 12.84 16.56
N LYS A 144 -36.36 12.48 15.31
CA LYS A 144 -37.51 13.03 14.59
C LYS A 144 -38.83 12.35 14.95
N GLN A 145 -38.78 11.21 15.62
CA GLN A 145 -39.95 10.51 16.15
C GLN A 145 -40.28 11.00 17.55
#